data_b2d9362781331415895bda499e5ff645
#
_entry.id   b2d9362781331415895bda499e5ff645
#
_cell.length_a   1.000
_cell.length_b   1.000
_cell.length_c   1.000
_cell.angle_alpha   90.00
_cell.angle_beta   90.00
_cell.angle_gamma   90.00
#
_symmetry.space_group_name_H-M   'P 1'
#
loop_
_entity.id
_entity.type
_entity.pdbx_description
1 polymer ?
#
loop_
_entity_poly.entity_id
_entity_poly.type
_entity_poly.pdbx_seq_one_letter_code
_entity_poly.pdbx_strand_id
1 'polypeptide(L)'
;MLISCNFNYGQIVAAKAAINSSFLGGKEAMVTAGSWLVRDMKNKEKFPFDFQVGVAYMPRFDESVEGLRSNYSCSVLGIPENSKHKEEAWRFIRYYVENASNYIAASGNLPTYLPAYNDDMVNIYCEGSGLDVSYAKKFFDPAVQLTTNKIIGNKGAEYMQIGKEEIEQYFNGEKSLEDTLDSIESRVNEALGK
;
A
#
# COMPACT_ATOMS: atom_id res chain seq x y z
N MET A 1 -16.50 -18.92 -2.56
CA MET A 1 -16.94 -18.12 -3.72
C MET A 1 -15.68 -17.62 -4.42
N LEU A 2 -15.30 -18.30 -5.50
CA LEU A 2 -14.15 -17.86 -6.30
C LEU A 2 -14.59 -16.61 -7.08
N ILE A 3 -14.03 -15.47 -6.74
CA ILE A 3 -14.15 -14.26 -7.56
C ILE A 3 -13.28 -14.54 -8.80
N SER A 4 -13.91 -14.89 -9.91
CA SER A 4 -13.19 -14.98 -11.17
C SER A 4 -12.79 -13.56 -11.56
N CYS A 5 -11.52 -13.21 -11.44
CA CYS A 5 -10.98 -12.03 -12.10
C CYS A 5 -11.19 -12.22 -13.61
N ASN A 6 -11.93 -11.33 -14.24
CA ASN A 6 -12.20 -11.39 -15.68
C ASN A 6 -10.95 -11.15 -16.55
N PHE A 7 -9.79 -10.93 -15.94
CA PHE A 7 -8.52 -10.66 -16.62
C PHE A 7 -7.47 -11.68 -16.17
N ASN A 8 -6.78 -12.26 -17.12
CA ASN A 8 -5.56 -12.99 -16.82
C ASN A 8 -4.39 -12.02 -16.57
N TYR A 9 -3.32 -12.52 -15.97
CA TYR A 9 -2.15 -11.72 -15.59
C TYR A 9 -1.57 -10.94 -16.79
N GLY A 10 -1.44 -11.57 -17.95
CA GLY A 10 -0.94 -10.92 -19.16
C GLY A 10 -1.81 -9.75 -19.64
N GLN A 11 -3.12 -9.86 -19.50
CA GLN A 11 -4.04 -8.76 -19.82
C GLN A 11 -3.89 -7.58 -18.88
N ILE A 12 -3.69 -7.84 -17.58
CA ILE A 12 -3.46 -6.79 -16.56
C ILE A 12 -2.16 -6.05 -16.88
N VAL A 13 -1.08 -6.78 -17.16
CA VAL A 13 0.22 -6.20 -17.50
C VAL A 13 0.17 -5.42 -18.82
N ALA A 14 -0.44 -5.99 -19.85
CA ALA A 14 -0.56 -5.36 -21.16
C ALA A 14 -1.40 -4.07 -21.11
N ALA A 15 -2.44 -4.05 -20.31
CA ALA A 15 -3.27 -2.87 -20.12
C ALA A 15 -2.59 -1.79 -19.28
N LYS A 16 -1.44 -2.07 -18.66
CA LYS A 16 -0.81 -1.22 -17.64
C LYS A 16 -1.84 -0.76 -16.59
N ALA A 17 -2.80 -1.63 -16.30
CA ALA A 17 -3.94 -1.32 -15.45
C ALA A 17 -3.44 -1.14 -14.02
N ALA A 18 -3.43 0.09 -13.56
CA ALA A 18 -3.29 0.34 -12.15
C ALA A 18 -4.56 -0.15 -11.43
N ILE A 19 -4.40 -0.93 -10.40
CA ILE A 19 -5.50 -1.49 -9.57
C ILE A 19 -6.52 -0.40 -9.21
N ASN A 20 -6.06 0.80 -8.87
CA ASN A 20 -6.92 1.93 -8.55
C ASN A 20 -7.81 2.36 -9.71
N SER A 21 -7.29 2.37 -10.93
CA SER A 21 -8.04 2.76 -12.13
C SER A 21 -9.14 1.74 -12.44
N SER A 22 -8.89 0.47 -12.17
CA SER A 22 -9.86 -0.59 -12.38
C SER A 22 -11.01 -0.51 -11.36
N PHE A 23 -10.67 -0.37 -10.08
CA PHE A 23 -11.65 -0.24 -9.00
C PHE A 23 -12.45 1.07 -9.11
N LEU A 24 -11.79 2.22 -9.19
CA LEU A 24 -12.46 3.51 -9.30
C LEU A 24 -13.18 3.70 -10.65
N GLY A 25 -12.83 2.90 -11.65
CA GLY A 25 -13.57 2.79 -12.91
C GLY A 25 -14.79 1.85 -12.85
N GLY A 26 -15.13 1.31 -11.67
CA GLY A 26 -16.31 0.45 -11.46
C GLY A 26 -16.18 -0.95 -12.09
N LYS A 27 -14.97 -1.38 -12.46
CA LYS A 27 -14.76 -2.71 -13.08
C LYS A 27 -14.56 -3.82 -12.05
N GLU A 28 -14.30 -3.46 -10.80
CA GLU A 28 -14.06 -4.37 -9.70
C GLU A 28 -14.91 -3.96 -8.49
N ALA A 29 -15.52 -4.94 -7.84
CA ALA A 29 -16.36 -4.70 -6.66
C ALA A 29 -15.52 -4.50 -5.39
N MET A 30 -14.31 -5.03 -5.35
CA MET A 30 -13.40 -4.97 -4.19
C MET A 30 -11.95 -4.88 -4.67
N VAL A 31 -11.16 -4.18 -3.89
CA VAL A 31 -9.72 -4.04 -4.13
C VAL A 31 -8.95 -4.11 -2.80
N THR A 32 -7.82 -4.77 -2.80
CA THR A 32 -6.84 -4.64 -1.73
C THR A 32 -5.93 -3.46 -2.03
N ALA A 33 -6.05 -2.39 -1.28
CA ALA A 33 -5.27 -1.16 -1.49
C ALA A 33 -4.82 -0.57 -0.15
N GLY A 34 -3.83 0.30 -0.22
CA GLY A 34 -3.43 1.10 0.94
C GLY A 34 -4.33 2.33 1.15
N SER A 35 -4.20 2.95 2.32
CA SER A 35 -4.91 4.19 2.67
C SER A 35 -4.70 5.33 1.66
N TRP A 36 -3.61 5.29 0.90
CA TRP A 36 -3.29 6.22 -0.17
C TRP A 36 -4.31 6.22 -1.34
N LEU A 37 -5.20 5.22 -1.44
CA LEU A 37 -6.29 5.21 -2.42
C LEU A 37 -7.18 6.46 -2.28
N VAL A 38 -7.32 6.97 -1.07
CA VAL A 38 -8.10 8.20 -0.80
C VAL A 38 -7.56 9.41 -1.58
N ARG A 39 -6.24 9.49 -1.78
CA ARG A 39 -5.65 10.51 -2.65
C ARG A 39 -6.19 10.41 -4.09
N ASP A 40 -6.30 9.21 -4.62
CA ASP A 40 -6.81 9.00 -5.97
C ASP A 40 -8.33 9.27 -6.01
N MET A 41 -9.06 8.92 -4.95
CA MET A 41 -10.49 9.24 -4.81
C MET A 41 -10.78 10.75 -4.77
N LYS A 42 -9.84 11.58 -4.29
CA LYS A 42 -9.95 13.05 -4.33
C LYS A 42 -9.80 13.62 -5.75
N ASN A 43 -9.12 12.93 -6.62
CA ASN A 43 -8.91 13.36 -8.01
C ASN A 43 -10.09 12.95 -8.89
N LYS A 44 -11.22 13.68 -8.78
CA LYS A 44 -12.45 13.40 -9.52
C LYS A 44 -12.32 13.62 -11.02
N GLU A 45 -11.39 14.42 -11.47
CA GLU A 45 -11.10 14.62 -12.89
C GLU A 45 -10.53 13.34 -13.50
N LYS A 46 -9.59 12.70 -12.83
CA LYS A 46 -8.96 11.47 -13.30
C LYS A 46 -9.81 10.22 -13.00
N PHE A 47 -10.54 10.23 -11.90
CA PHE A 47 -11.34 9.10 -11.42
C PHE A 47 -12.77 9.55 -11.10
N PRO A 48 -13.61 9.74 -12.12
CA PRO A 48 -14.98 10.24 -11.97
C PRO A 48 -15.95 9.11 -11.58
N PHE A 49 -15.75 8.52 -10.39
CA PHE A 49 -16.66 7.50 -9.87
C PHE A 49 -17.87 8.14 -9.14
N ASP A 50 -19.01 7.43 -9.13
CA ASP A 50 -20.30 7.87 -8.56
C ASP A 50 -20.88 6.88 -7.52
N PHE A 51 -20.12 5.86 -7.14
CA PHE A 51 -20.51 4.87 -6.15
C PHE A 51 -19.89 5.14 -4.78
N GLN A 52 -20.49 4.60 -3.73
CA GLN A 52 -19.95 4.66 -2.38
C GLN A 52 -18.83 3.64 -2.19
N VAL A 53 -17.72 4.09 -1.59
CA VAL A 53 -16.59 3.25 -1.21
C VAL A 53 -16.67 2.96 0.28
N GLY A 54 -16.68 1.67 0.61
CA GLY A 54 -16.55 1.19 1.98
C GLY A 54 -15.15 0.64 2.26
N VAL A 55 -14.77 0.57 3.53
CA VAL A 55 -13.52 -0.04 3.97
C VAL A 55 -13.82 -1.22 4.88
N ALA A 56 -13.22 -2.36 4.57
CA ALA A 56 -13.23 -3.55 5.40
C ALA A 56 -11.81 -3.86 5.90
N TYR A 57 -11.70 -4.50 7.05
CA TYR A 57 -10.43 -5.06 7.49
C TYR A 57 -9.99 -6.19 6.55
N MET A 58 -8.68 -6.40 6.46
CA MET A 58 -8.15 -7.54 5.72
C MET A 58 -8.70 -8.85 6.29
N PRO A 59 -9.15 -9.77 5.42
CA PRO A 59 -9.62 -11.07 5.87
C PRO A 59 -8.47 -11.85 6.54
N ARG A 60 -8.80 -12.64 7.54
CA ARG A 60 -7.87 -13.60 8.12
C ARG A 60 -7.75 -14.81 7.19
N PHE A 61 -6.59 -15.44 7.19
CA PHE A 61 -6.36 -16.64 6.40
C PHE A 61 -7.24 -17.79 6.89
N ASP A 62 -7.30 -17.95 8.20
CA ASP A 62 -8.17 -18.90 8.88
C ASP A 62 -8.40 -18.47 10.35
N GLU A 63 -9.12 -19.28 11.11
CA GLU A 63 -9.48 -19.00 12.50
C GLU A 63 -8.29 -19.06 13.47
N SER A 64 -7.15 -19.67 13.08
CA SER A 64 -5.93 -19.71 13.89
C SER A 64 -5.23 -18.37 13.98
N VAL A 65 -5.53 -17.46 13.05
CA VAL A 65 -4.96 -16.10 13.06
C VAL A 65 -5.79 -15.22 13.98
N GLU A 66 -5.28 -14.94 15.17
CA GLU A 66 -5.94 -14.06 16.12
C GLU A 66 -5.76 -12.59 15.76
N GLY A 67 -6.79 -11.80 16.10
CA GLY A 67 -6.81 -10.35 15.96
C GLY A 67 -6.93 -9.84 14.52
N LEU A 68 -6.90 -8.53 14.38
CA LEU A 68 -6.90 -7.82 13.10
C LEU A 68 -5.46 -7.55 12.68
N ARG A 69 -5.12 -7.87 11.45
CA ARG A 69 -3.78 -7.68 10.91
C ARG A 69 -3.82 -6.90 9.62
N SER A 70 -2.83 -6.04 9.42
CA SER A 70 -2.64 -5.32 8.18
C SER A 70 -1.16 -5.10 7.92
N ASN A 71 -0.85 -4.77 6.69
CA ASN A 71 0.50 -4.39 6.28
C ASN A 71 0.66 -2.87 6.37
N TYR A 72 1.86 -2.40 6.71
CA TYR A 72 2.17 -1.00 6.63
C TYR A 72 3.40 -0.74 5.76
N SER A 73 3.38 0.39 5.11
CA SER A 73 4.53 0.98 4.42
C SER A 73 4.50 2.48 4.64
N CYS A 74 5.63 3.09 4.92
CA CYS A 74 5.72 4.53 5.07
C CYS A 74 6.74 5.12 4.10
N SER A 75 6.48 6.36 3.68
CA SER A 75 7.47 7.20 3.04
C SER A 75 8.29 7.90 4.11
N VAL A 76 9.59 8.03 3.89
CA VAL A 76 10.50 8.65 4.84
C VAL A 76 11.17 9.86 4.21
N LEU A 77 11.43 10.88 5.03
CA LEU A 77 12.27 12.01 4.66
C LEU A 77 13.63 11.80 5.31
N GLY A 78 14.69 11.98 4.56
CA GLY A 78 16.06 11.84 5.03
C GLY A 78 16.90 13.06 4.69
N ILE A 79 17.91 13.31 5.52
CA ILE A 79 18.93 14.37 5.30
C ILE A 79 20.23 13.67 4.93
N PRO A 80 20.78 13.90 3.73
CA PRO A 80 22.05 13.30 3.33
C PRO A 80 23.18 13.69 4.30
N GLU A 81 24.08 12.75 4.59
CA GLU A 81 25.20 12.96 5.52
C GLU A 81 26.09 14.13 5.10
N ASN A 82 26.30 14.33 3.80
CA ASN A 82 27.13 15.38 3.23
C ASN A 82 26.40 16.73 3.04
N SER A 83 25.14 16.86 3.46
CA SER A 83 24.40 18.13 3.38
C SER A 83 25.08 19.20 4.24
N LYS A 84 25.23 20.39 3.68
CA LYS A 84 25.71 21.57 4.39
C LYS A 84 24.61 22.38 5.09
N HIS A 85 23.33 21.94 4.88
CA HIS A 85 22.11 22.63 5.39
C HIS A 85 21.27 21.68 6.23
N LYS A 86 21.91 20.88 7.11
CA LYS A 86 21.22 19.87 7.92
C LYS A 86 20.18 20.46 8.86
N GLU A 87 20.51 21.60 9.48
CA GLU A 87 19.61 22.28 10.42
C GLU A 87 18.37 22.85 9.73
N GLU A 88 18.53 23.47 8.57
CA GLU A 88 17.42 24.01 7.79
C GLU A 88 16.53 22.86 7.27
N ALA A 89 17.14 21.79 6.80
CA ALA A 89 16.43 20.61 6.35
C ALA A 89 15.65 19.94 7.51
N TRP A 90 16.25 19.87 8.69
CA TRP A 90 15.56 19.36 9.88
C TRP A 90 14.38 20.25 10.29
N ARG A 91 14.53 21.56 10.28
CA ARG A 91 13.45 22.51 10.56
C ARG A 91 12.30 22.35 9.58
N PHE A 92 12.59 22.15 8.30
CA PHE A 92 11.57 21.86 7.27
C PHE A 92 10.84 20.54 7.55
N ILE A 93 11.57 19.45 7.81
CA ILE A 93 10.99 18.12 8.10
C ILE A 93 10.08 18.22 9.33
N ARG A 94 10.57 18.84 10.39
CA ARG A 94 9.81 19.04 11.62
C ARG A 94 8.52 19.82 11.37
N TYR A 95 8.61 20.96 10.71
CA TYR A 95 7.45 21.76 10.35
C TYR A 95 6.43 20.98 9.51
N TYR A 96 6.91 20.26 8.49
CA TYR A 96 6.08 19.44 7.62
C TYR A 96 5.32 18.35 8.38
N VAL A 97 6.00 17.68 9.31
CA VAL A 97 5.41 16.60 10.13
C VAL A 97 4.45 17.15 11.18
N GLU A 98 4.81 18.24 11.87
CA GLU A 98 3.96 18.87 12.88
C GLU A 98 2.67 19.47 12.28
N ASN A 99 2.70 19.85 11.00
CA ASN A 99 1.54 20.37 10.26
C ASN A 99 0.94 19.30 9.31
N ALA A 100 1.06 18.03 9.65
CA ALA A 100 0.70 16.92 8.80
C ALA A 100 -0.76 16.92 8.34
N SER A 101 -1.69 17.47 9.13
CA SER A 101 -3.10 17.60 8.74
C SER A 101 -3.26 18.46 7.49
N ASN A 102 -2.53 19.56 7.39
CA ASN A 102 -2.64 20.51 6.28
C ASN A 102 -1.99 20.03 4.99
N TYR A 103 -0.98 19.17 5.08
CA TYR A 103 -0.21 18.72 3.91
C TYR A 103 -0.45 17.24 3.59
N ILE A 104 -0.29 16.37 4.58
CA ILE A 104 -0.33 14.92 4.37
C ILE A 104 -1.78 14.44 4.32
N ALA A 105 -2.61 14.77 5.32
CA ALA A 105 -4.01 14.35 5.34
C ALA A 105 -4.81 15.00 4.22
N ALA A 106 -4.61 16.29 3.97
CA ALA A 106 -5.27 17.00 2.87
C ALA A 106 -4.96 16.39 1.50
N SER A 107 -3.78 15.81 1.31
CA SER A 107 -3.43 15.07 0.09
C SER A 107 -4.01 13.66 0.01
N GLY A 108 -4.74 13.19 1.01
CA GLY A 108 -5.29 11.83 1.07
C GLY A 108 -4.28 10.76 1.47
N ASN A 109 -3.25 11.13 2.22
CA ASN A 109 -2.30 10.21 2.85
C ASN A 109 -2.44 10.24 4.37
N LEU A 110 -2.00 9.17 5.03
CA LEU A 110 -2.00 9.13 6.49
C LEU A 110 -0.71 9.72 7.05
N PRO A 111 -0.78 10.68 7.99
CA PRO A 111 0.40 11.12 8.71
C PRO A 111 0.93 10.01 9.62
N THR A 112 2.23 10.03 9.89
CA THR A 112 2.87 9.12 10.86
C THR A 112 3.11 9.79 12.23
N TYR A 113 2.79 11.06 12.34
CA TYR A 113 2.93 11.84 13.56
C TYR A 113 1.68 11.67 14.45
N LEU A 114 1.79 10.86 15.49
CA LEU A 114 0.67 10.51 16.35
C LEU A 114 -0.10 11.71 16.94
N PRO A 115 0.54 12.81 17.39
CA PRO A 115 -0.20 13.96 17.88
C PRO A 115 -1.10 14.64 16.84
N ALA A 116 -0.91 14.39 15.54
CA ALA A 116 -1.79 14.89 14.49
C ALA A 116 -3.09 14.07 14.36
N TYR A 117 -3.19 12.91 15.01
CA TYR A 117 -4.39 12.07 14.95
C TYR A 117 -5.49 12.62 15.85
N ASN A 118 -6.49 13.23 15.23
CA ASN A 118 -7.72 13.71 15.85
C ASN A 118 -8.86 13.69 14.82
N ASP A 119 -10.07 13.97 15.24
CA ASP A 119 -11.24 13.95 14.36
C ASP A 119 -11.13 14.99 13.23
N ASP A 120 -10.53 16.15 13.47
CA ASP A 120 -10.33 17.17 12.45
C ASP A 120 -9.40 16.66 11.33
N MET A 121 -8.31 15.99 11.69
CA MET A 121 -7.40 15.37 10.72
C MET A 121 -8.12 14.32 9.87
N VAL A 122 -8.97 13.49 10.49
CA VAL A 122 -9.73 12.47 9.74
C VAL A 122 -10.73 13.12 8.78
N ASN A 123 -11.38 14.20 9.19
CA ASN A 123 -12.27 14.98 8.33
C ASN A 123 -11.51 15.56 7.12
N ILE A 124 -10.35 16.18 7.35
CA ILE A 124 -9.48 16.72 6.29
C ILE A 124 -9.03 15.59 5.34
N TYR A 125 -8.67 14.44 5.90
CA TYR A 125 -8.28 13.26 5.10
C TYR A 125 -9.41 12.80 4.18
N CYS A 126 -10.66 12.79 4.64
CA CYS A 126 -11.83 12.36 3.87
C CYS A 126 -12.36 13.44 2.91
N GLU A 127 -12.09 14.72 3.17
CA GLU A 127 -12.63 15.83 2.42
C GLU A 127 -12.39 15.69 0.91
N GLY A 128 -13.45 15.83 0.10
CA GLY A 128 -13.39 15.72 -1.36
C GLY A 128 -13.24 14.30 -1.91
N SER A 129 -12.99 13.28 -1.07
CA SER A 129 -12.81 11.91 -1.54
C SER A 129 -14.12 11.16 -1.76
N GLY A 130 -15.20 11.52 -1.04
CA GLY A 130 -16.43 10.74 -0.98
C GLY A 130 -16.36 9.54 -0.03
N LEU A 131 -15.27 9.38 0.72
CA LEU A 131 -15.16 8.37 1.76
C LEU A 131 -15.82 8.86 3.04
N ASP A 132 -16.72 8.06 3.61
CA ASP A 132 -17.30 8.35 4.92
C ASP A 132 -16.27 8.23 6.04
N VAL A 133 -16.30 9.17 6.99
CA VAL A 133 -15.37 9.26 8.12
C VAL A 133 -15.37 7.98 8.97
N SER A 134 -16.53 7.33 9.12
CA SER A 134 -16.63 6.08 9.88
C SER A 134 -15.82 4.94 9.25
N TYR A 135 -15.74 4.90 7.93
CA TYR A 135 -14.87 3.96 7.21
C TYR A 135 -13.39 4.33 7.33
N ALA A 136 -13.07 5.62 7.25
CA ALA A 136 -11.69 6.07 7.40
C ALA A 136 -11.11 5.75 8.78
N LYS A 137 -11.92 5.80 9.84
CA LYS A 137 -11.49 5.45 11.21
C LYS A 137 -10.92 4.04 11.33
N LYS A 138 -11.26 3.12 10.44
CA LYS A 138 -10.65 1.77 10.42
C LYS A 138 -9.15 1.77 10.09
N PHE A 139 -8.64 2.78 9.40
CA PHE A 139 -7.21 2.92 9.15
C PHE A 139 -6.41 3.29 10.41
N PHE A 140 -7.09 3.80 11.43
CA PHE A 140 -6.50 4.27 12.68
C PHE A 140 -6.86 3.39 13.88
N ASP A 141 -7.50 2.24 13.63
CA ASP A 141 -7.93 1.33 14.69
C ASP A 141 -6.70 0.74 15.42
N PRO A 142 -6.51 1.05 16.71
CA PRO A 142 -5.37 0.55 17.47
C PRO A 142 -5.39 -0.96 17.69
N ALA A 143 -6.52 -1.63 17.45
CA ALA A 143 -6.62 -3.07 17.51
C ALA A 143 -5.96 -3.77 16.31
N VAL A 144 -5.66 -3.03 15.24
CA VAL A 144 -5.00 -3.59 14.06
C VAL A 144 -3.50 -3.69 14.29
N GLN A 145 -2.99 -4.91 14.30
CA GLN A 145 -1.55 -5.17 14.34
C GLN A 145 -0.95 -4.90 12.97
N LEU A 146 -0.04 -3.94 12.91
CA LEU A 146 0.65 -3.57 11.69
C LEU A 146 1.96 -4.35 11.55
N THR A 147 2.14 -4.99 10.41
CA THR A 147 3.36 -5.73 10.06
C THR A 147 3.95 -5.20 8.76
N THR A 148 5.24 -5.40 8.54
CA THR A 148 5.86 -5.15 7.25
C THR A 148 6.25 -6.47 6.61
N ASN A 149 6.00 -6.60 5.32
CA ASN A 149 6.48 -7.71 4.50
C ASN A 149 7.76 -7.37 3.74
N LYS A 150 8.37 -6.23 4.02
CA LYS A 150 9.64 -5.87 3.38
C LYS A 150 10.76 -6.75 3.91
N ILE A 151 11.46 -7.39 3.01
CA ILE A 151 12.71 -8.09 3.32
C ILE A 151 13.75 -7.05 3.69
N ILE A 152 14.23 -7.12 4.93
CA ILE A 152 15.24 -6.18 5.47
C ILE A 152 16.61 -6.81 5.25
N GLY A 153 17.55 -6.05 4.70
CA GLY A 153 18.94 -6.48 4.49
C GLY A 153 19.55 -5.85 3.24
N ASN A 154 20.84 -6.03 3.10
CA ASN A 154 21.63 -5.41 2.01
C ASN A 154 21.21 -5.84 0.60
N LYS A 155 20.53 -6.98 0.47
CA LYS A 155 20.08 -7.56 -0.79
C LYS A 155 18.54 -7.63 -0.92
N GLY A 156 17.80 -6.90 -0.10
CA GLY A 156 16.34 -6.94 -0.10
C GLY A 156 15.71 -6.67 -1.48
N ALA A 157 16.27 -5.73 -2.24
CA ALA A 157 15.81 -5.44 -3.60
C ALA A 157 16.06 -6.60 -4.57
N GLU A 158 17.20 -7.30 -4.45
CA GLU A 158 17.56 -8.45 -5.27
C GLU A 158 16.58 -9.62 -5.01
N TYR A 159 16.28 -9.92 -3.75
CA TYR A 159 15.32 -10.99 -3.41
C TYR A 159 13.91 -10.68 -3.90
N MET A 160 13.48 -9.43 -3.76
CA MET A 160 12.17 -9.02 -4.29
C MET A 160 12.11 -9.15 -5.82
N GLN A 161 13.20 -8.84 -6.52
CA GLN A 161 13.28 -8.98 -7.96
C GLN A 161 13.23 -10.47 -8.38
N ILE A 162 13.97 -11.34 -7.70
CA ILE A 162 13.93 -12.80 -7.91
C ILE A 162 12.49 -13.29 -7.76
N GLY A 163 11.85 -12.96 -6.65
CA GLY A 163 10.46 -13.37 -6.41
C GLY A 163 9.51 -12.89 -7.49
N LYS A 164 9.66 -11.64 -7.94
CA LYS A 164 8.84 -11.09 -9.02
C LYS A 164 9.01 -11.86 -10.33
N GLU A 165 10.24 -12.08 -10.76
CA GLU A 165 10.55 -12.78 -12.03
C GLU A 165 9.98 -14.20 -12.05
N GLU A 166 10.14 -14.94 -10.96
CA GLU A 166 9.66 -16.33 -10.87
C GLU A 166 8.13 -16.40 -10.81
N ILE A 167 7.49 -15.52 -10.04
CA ILE A 167 6.03 -15.45 -9.94
C ILE A 167 5.41 -15.02 -11.28
N GLU A 168 6.05 -14.16 -12.05
CA GLU A 168 5.59 -13.79 -13.39
C GLU A 168 5.53 -15.00 -14.32
N GLN A 169 6.52 -15.91 -14.29
CA GLN A 169 6.52 -17.13 -15.08
C GLN A 169 5.37 -18.08 -14.68
N TYR A 170 5.10 -18.19 -13.38
CA TYR A 170 3.94 -18.96 -12.90
C TYR A 170 2.61 -18.38 -13.41
N PHE A 171 2.41 -17.09 -13.27
CA PHE A 171 1.17 -16.45 -13.73
C PHE A 171 1.01 -16.47 -15.26
N ASN A 172 2.09 -16.55 -16.01
CA ASN A 172 2.07 -16.73 -17.45
C ASN A 172 1.84 -18.20 -17.86
N GLY A 173 1.85 -19.14 -16.91
CA GLY A 173 1.70 -20.57 -17.19
C GLY A 173 2.97 -21.24 -17.73
N GLU A 174 4.12 -20.59 -17.56
CA GLU A 174 5.42 -21.08 -18.03
C GLU A 174 6.07 -22.05 -17.03
N LYS A 175 5.69 -21.95 -15.75
CA LYS A 175 6.16 -22.81 -14.65
C LYS A 175 5.03 -23.32 -13.79
N SER A 176 5.23 -24.49 -13.16
CA SER A 176 4.36 -24.95 -12.07
C SER A 176 4.60 -24.13 -10.80
N LEU A 177 3.66 -24.20 -9.85
CA LEU A 177 3.84 -23.57 -8.54
C LEU A 177 5.06 -24.13 -7.80
N GLU A 178 5.24 -25.47 -7.85
CA GLU A 178 6.36 -26.16 -7.20
C GLU A 178 7.70 -25.71 -7.77
N ASP A 179 7.88 -25.76 -9.10
CA ASP A 179 9.11 -25.29 -9.75
C ASP A 179 9.39 -23.80 -9.48
N THR A 180 8.34 -23.00 -9.35
CA THR A 180 8.47 -21.57 -9.02
C THR A 180 9.02 -21.37 -7.62
N LEU A 181 8.49 -22.08 -6.62
CA LEU A 181 8.93 -22.00 -5.24
C LEU A 181 10.38 -22.51 -5.08
N ASP A 182 10.72 -23.63 -5.70
CA ASP A 182 12.07 -24.19 -5.70
C ASP A 182 13.08 -23.23 -6.36
N SER A 183 12.70 -22.61 -7.48
CA SER A 183 13.53 -21.59 -8.14
C SER A 183 13.75 -20.36 -7.26
N ILE A 184 12.72 -19.87 -6.59
CA ILE A 184 12.85 -18.73 -5.67
C ILE A 184 13.81 -19.10 -4.54
N GLU A 185 13.62 -20.25 -3.90
CA GLU A 185 14.47 -20.69 -2.80
C GLU A 185 15.92 -20.83 -3.24
N SER A 186 16.18 -21.52 -4.35
CA SER A 186 17.53 -21.73 -4.89
C SER A 186 18.22 -20.40 -5.21
N ARG A 187 17.57 -19.53 -5.99
CA ARG A 187 18.13 -18.23 -6.39
C ARG A 187 18.38 -17.29 -5.21
N VAL A 188 17.49 -17.29 -4.22
CA VAL A 188 17.65 -16.49 -2.99
C VAL A 188 18.82 -17.03 -2.16
N ASN A 189 18.95 -18.36 -2.02
CA ASN A 189 20.07 -18.97 -1.31
C ASN A 189 21.41 -18.67 -1.99
N GLU A 190 21.48 -18.76 -3.31
CA GLU A 190 22.68 -18.36 -4.08
C GLU A 190 23.02 -16.88 -3.85
N ALA A 191 22.03 -16.01 -3.90
CA ALA A 191 22.22 -14.58 -3.62
C ALA A 191 22.69 -14.31 -2.17
N LEU A 192 22.31 -15.18 -1.22
CA LEU A 192 22.77 -15.13 0.18
C LEU A 192 24.17 -15.72 0.36
N GLY A 193 24.73 -16.41 -0.64
CA GLY A 193 26.00 -17.11 -0.55
C GLY A 193 25.93 -18.40 0.28
N LYS A 194 24.77 -19.06 0.27
CA LYS A 194 24.50 -20.34 0.95
C LYS A 194 24.55 -21.51 -0.02
#